data_a1c0565675d803d68699399def0c5aaf
#
_entry.id   a1c0565675d803d68699399def0c5aaf
#
_cell.length_a   1.000
_cell.length_b   1.000
_cell.length_c   1.000
_cell.angle_alpha   90.00
_cell.angle_beta   90.00
_cell.angle_gamma   90.00
#
_symmetry.space_group_name_H-M   'P 1'
#
loop_
_entity.id
_entity.type
_entity.pdbx_description
1 polymer ?
#
loop_
_entity_poly.entity_id
_entity_poly.type
_entity_poly.pdbx_seq_one_letter_code
_entity_poly.pdbx_strand_id
1 'polypeptide(L)'
;QGVENLIDFCMNHQLSMTNLLLLGIRTYLSKVNNGQEDITIQNFISRRSTHDEWTSGGSRTIMFPCRTVITPETDFLSAAYEIQNMQNRIYMHSNYDPAFIMDEMRKRYNTPEHTGYESCYLTYQPMTVKVENEMLGTIRQHAKWFANGAATKKMYLTVSHTEDGGMNFSYHYQTAHLEEHDMELLYYYMMRILFKGIAEPDMSIGEIMELV
;
A
#
# COMPACT_ATOMS: atom_id res chain seq x y z
N GLN A 1 -6.67 6.93 18.74
CA GLN A 1 -5.27 6.93 19.27
C GLN A 1 -4.29 6.17 18.38
N GLY A 2 -4.58 4.92 17.92
CA GLY A 2 -3.65 4.17 17.07
C GLY A 2 -3.37 4.83 15.72
N VAL A 3 -4.41 5.28 15.01
CA VAL A 3 -4.30 5.97 13.71
C VAL A 3 -3.58 7.32 13.85
N GLU A 4 -3.86 8.05 14.90
CA GLU A 4 -3.20 9.32 15.21
C GLU A 4 -1.69 9.13 15.37
N ASN A 5 -1.24 8.10 16.09
CA ASN A 5 0.18 7.79 16.25
C ASN A 5 0.87 7.52 14.90
N LEU A 6 0.21 6.82 13.97
CA LEU A 6 0.73 6.59 12.61
C LEU A 6 0.80 7.90 11.82
N ILE A 7 -0.21 8.76 11.94
CA ILE A 7 -0.24 10.08 11.27
C ILE A 7 0.87 10.97 11.83
N ASP A 8 1.00 11.05 13.16
CA ASP A 8 2.02 11.86 13.83
C ASP A 8 3.43 11.40 13.45
N PHE A 9 3.67 10.09 13.39
CA PHE A 9 4.94 9.55 12.91
C PHE A 9 5.22 9.96 11.46
N CYS A 10 4.23 9.83 10.57
CA CYS A 10 4.35 10.27 9.19
C CYS A 10 4.70 11.76 9.09
N MET A 11 4.02 12.60 9.85
CA MET A 11 4.26 14.06 9.84
C MET A 11 5.66 14.40 10.37
N ASN A 12 6.07 13.80 11.48
CA ASN A 12 7.36 14.07 12.12
C ASN A 12 8.54 13.65 11.24
N HIS A 13 8.38 12.59 10.44
CA HIS A 13 9.43 12.05 9.57
C HIS A 13 9.22 12.38 8.08
N GLN A 14 8.23 13.22 7.74
CA GLN A 14 7.92 13.60 6.34
C GLN A 14 7.66 12.38 5.42
N LEU A 15 7.03 11.35 5.98
CA LEU A 15 6.62 10.14 5.28
C LEU A 15 5.13 10.23 4.88
N SER A 16 4.73 9.47 3.87
CA SER A 16 3.30 9.27 3.59
C SER A 16 2.77 8.03 4.30
N MET A 17 1.47 8.02 4.61
CA MET A 17 0.80 6.84 5.14
C MET A 17 0.93 5.64 4.19
N THR A 18 0.91 5.86 2.87
CA THR A 18 1.16 4.82 1.88
C THR A 18 2.51 4.15 2.08
N ASN A 19 3.56 4.92 2.41
CA ASN A 19 4.90 4.37 2.64
C ASN A 19 4.92 3.45 3.87
N LEU A 20 4.26 3.85 4.97
CA LEU A 20 4.13 3.00 6.16
C LEU A 20 3.33 1.73 5.88
N LEU A 21 2.19 1.84 5.20
CA LEU A 21 1.38 0.68 4.85
C LEU A 21 2.14 -0.29 3.95
N LEU A 22 2.88 0.21 2.96
CA LEU A 22 3.76 -0.61 2.12
C LEU A 22 4.84 -1.29 2.96
N LEU A 23 5.45 -0.58 3.92
CA LEU A 23 6.45 -1.16 4.82
C LEU A 23 5.85 -2.27 5.68
N GLY A 24 4.68 -2.06 6.26
CA GLY A 24 3.98 -3.06 7.06
C GLY A 24 3.68 -4.35 6.28
N ILE A 25 3.07 -4.21 5.08
CA ILE A 25 2.73 -5.35 4.23
C ILE A 25 4.00 -6.07 3.76
N ARG A 26 5.00 -5.34 3.25
CA ARG A 26 6.23 -5.97 2.75
C ARG A 26 6.98 -6.72 3.85
N THR A 27 7.02 -6.18 5.07
CA THR A 27 7.68 -6.83 6.20
C THR A 27 6.93 -8.08 6.65
N TYR A 28 5.59 -8.03 6.66
CA TYR A 28 4.78 -9.24 6.86
C TYR A 28 5.06 -10.30 5.79
N LEU A 29 5.06 -9.91 4.51
CA LEU A 29 5.35 -10.83 3.41
C LEU A 29 6.77 -11.41 3.50
N SER A 30 7.75 -10.61 3.91
CA SER A 30 9.10 -11.10 4.20
C SER A 30 9.08 -12.17 5.28
N LYS A 31 8.40 -11.91 6.41
CA LYS A 31 8.29 -12.84 7.53
C LYS A 31 7.67 -14.18 7.12
N VAL A 32 6.54 -14.18 6.42
CA VAL A 32 5.85 -15.41 6.02
C VAL A 32 6.54 -16.16 4.87
N ASN A 33 7.49 -15.50 4.19
CA ASN A 33 8.33 -16.11 3.16
C ASN A 33 9.78 -16.30 3.62
N ASN A 34 9.97 -16.72 4.87
CA ASN A 34 11.27 -17.09 5.45
C ASN A 34 12.33 -15.98 5.39
N GLY A 35 11.94 -14.71 5.60
CA GLY A 35 12.85 -13.58 5.60
C GLY A 35 13.26 -13.10 4.21
N GLN A 36 12.46 -13.38 3.17
CA GLN A 36 12.75 -12.90 1.83
C GLN A 36 12.88 -11.37 1.80
N GLU A 37 14.05 -10.89 1.38
CA GLU A 37 14.38 -9.46 1.36
C GLU A 37 13.76 -8.71 0.17
N ASP A 38 13.67 -9.37 -0.98
CA ASP A 38 13.18 -8.82 -2.25
C ASP A 38 11.68 -9.02 -2.39
N ILE A 39 10.91 -7.97 -2.11
CA ILE A 39 9.45 -7.99 -2.13
C ILE A 39 8.92 -6.97 -3.12
N THR A 40 7.96 -7.39 -3.94
CA THR A 40 7.23 -6.52 -4.87
C THR A 40 5.74 -6.46 -4.51
N ILE A 41 5.22 -5.26 -4.33
CA ILE A 41 3.80 -4.99 -4.09
C ILE A 41 3.33 -4.02 -5.17
N GLN A 42 2.15 -4.26 -5.75
CA GLN A 42 1.51 -3.29 -6.63
C GLN A 42 0.84 -2.18 -5.82
N ASN A 43 1.16 -0.93 -6.12
CA ASN A 43 0.50 0.23 -5.54
C ASN A 43 -0.19 1.07 -6.60
N PHE A 44 -1.32 1.65 -6.23
CA PHE A 44 -2.04 2.60 -7.08
C PHE A 44 -1.51 4.00 -6.85
N ILE A 45 -1.20 4.67 -7.94
CA ILE A 45 -0.81 6.07 -7.91
C ILE A 45 -1.71 6.90 -8.82
N SER A 46 -1.99 8.14 -8.41
CA SER A 46 -2.65 9.13 -9.24
C SER A 46 -1.59 9.87 -10.07
N ARG A 47 -1.83 9.99 -11.39
CA ARG A 47 -0.95 10.76 -12.30
C ARG A 47 -1.41 12.20 -12.49
N ARG A 48 -2.19 12.73 -11.55
CA ARG A 48 -2.65 14.12 -11.59
C ARG A 48 -1.56 15.01 -10.99
N SER A 49 -0.95 15.86 -11.81
CA SER A 49 0.17 16.73 -11.42
C SER A 49 -0.10 18.22 -11.66
N THR A 50 -1.07 18.55 -12.52
CA THR A 50 -1.44 19.94 -12.83
C THR A 50 -2.83 20.27 -12.29
N HIS A 51 -3.14 21.57 -12.17
CA HIS A 51 -4.47 22.04 -11.75
C HIS A 51 -5.57 21.53 -12.68
N ASP A 52 -5.34 21.57 -13.99
CA ASP A 52 -6.31 21.12 -14.99
C ASP A 52 -6.55 19.61 -14.89
N GLU A 53 -5.51 18.85 -14.57
CA GLU A 53 -5.62 17.42 -14.32
C GLU A 53 -6.40 17.11 -13.04
N TRP A 54 -6.21 17.91 -11.97
CA TRP A 54 -6.98 17.77 -10.73
C TRP A 54 -8.47 18.06 -10.93
N THR A 55 -8.81 19.02 -11.77
CA THR A 55 -10.19 19.44 -12.04
C THR A 55 -10.85 18.67 -13.18
N SER A 56 -10.07 17.93 -13.99
CA SER A 56 -10.60 17.14 -15.10
C SER A 56 -11.31 15.86 -14.61
N GLY A 57 -12.34 15.46 -15.33
CA GLY A 57 -12.99 14.16 -15.13
C GLY A 57 -12.13 12.97 -15.59
N GLY A 58 -12.61 11.76 -15.32
CA GLY A 58 -11.97 10.49 -15.70
C GLY A 58 -10.94 9.97 -14.71
N SER A 59 -10.55 8.69 -14.86
CA SER A 59 -9.55 8.05 -14.03
C SER A 59 -8.15 8.29 -14.62
N ARG A 60 -7.23 8.77 -13.76
CA ARG A 60 -5.80 8.87 -14.07
C ARG A 60 -4.97 8.01 -13.12
N THR A 61 -5.61 7.06 -12.48
CA THR A 61 -4.95 6.12 -11.57
C THR A 61 -4.32 4.99 -12.36
N ILE A 62 -3.08 4.66 -12.01
CA ILE A 62 -2.34 3.56 -12.61
C ILE A 62 -1.66 2.74 -11.51
N MET A 63 -1.43 1.46 -11.79
CA MET A 63 -0.69 0.56 -10.89
C MET A 63 0.77 0.49 -11.29
N PHE A 64 1.65 0.56 -10.30
CA PHE A 64 3.08 0.33 -10.49
C PHE A 64 3.61 -0.72 -9.52
N PRO A 65 4.56 -1.55 -9.96
CA PRO A 65 5.26 -2.48 -9.10
C PRO A 65 6.23 -1.71 -8.19
N CYS A 66 6.01 -1.80 -6.89
CA CYS A 66 6.86 -1.24 -5.84
C CYS A 66 7.77 -2.34 -5.31
N ARG A 67 8.92 -2.55 -5.96
CA ARG A 67 9.93 -3.52 -5.55
C ARG A 67 10.89 -2.86 -4.57
N THR A 68 11.09 -3.49 -3.43
CA THR A 68 12.10 -3.10 -2.44
C THR A 68 12.94 -4.30 -2.03
N VAL A 69 14.23 -4.06 -1.78
CA VAL A 69 15.15 -5.04 -1.21
C VAL A 69 15.61 -4.47 0.12
N ILE A 70 15.07 -4.99 1.22
CA ILE A 70 15.36 -4.53 2.58
C ILE A 70 15.89 -5.72 3.37
N THR A 71 17.09 -5.55 3.92
CA THR A 71 17.74 -6.60 4.73
C THR A 71 17.25 -6.57 6.18
N PRO A 72 17.40 -7.68 6.93
CA PRO A 72 17.01 -7.74 8.34
C PRO A 72 17.72 -6.71 9.24
N GLU A 73 18.93 -6.27 8.85
CA GLU A 73 19.73 -5.32 9.61
C GLU A 73 19.28 -3.86 9.44
N THR A 74 18.49 -3.59 8.42
CA THR A 74 17.96 -2.23 8.16
C THR A 74 17.01 -1.83 9.28
N ASP A 75 17.22 -0.66 9.88
CA ASP A 75 16.29 -0.12 10.89
C ASP A 75 14.95 0.32 10.24
N PHE A 76 13.91 0.39 11.07
CA PHE A 76 12.55 0.66 10.60
C PHE A 76 12.42 2.01 9.87
N LEU A 77 13.06 3.06 10.40
CA LEU A 77 12.98 4.39 9.81
C LEU A 77 13.72 4.45 8.46
N SER A 78 14.91 3.86 8.39
CA SER A 78 15.66 3.74 7.13
C SER A 78 14.88 2.95 6.08
N ALA A 79 14.25 1.84 6.48
CA ALA A 79 13.39 1.05 5.60
C ALA A 79 12.19 1.87 5.07
N ALA A 80 11.59 2.73 5.91
CA ALA A 80 10.52 3.62 5.49
C ALA A 80 11.01 4.65 4.46
N TYR A 81 12.21 5.20 4.64
CA TYR A 81 12.81 6.12 3.66
C TYR A 81 13.20 5.42 2.35
N GLU A 82 13.63 4.16 2.39
CA GLU A 82 13.88 3.39 1.15
C GLU A 82 12.60 3.23 0.34
N ILE A 83 11.47 2.93 0.99
CA ILE A 83 10.16 2.87 0.34
C ILE A 83 9.78 4.23 -0.23
N GLN A 84 9.96 5.33 0.51
CA GLN A 84 9.69 6.67 0.03
C GLN A 84 10.53 7.02 -1.20
N ASN A 85 11.81 6.70 -1.19
CA ASN A 85 12.71 6.94 -2.32
C ASN A 85 12.30 6.12 -3.56
N MET A 86 11.89 4.88 -3.37
CA MET A 86 11.36 4.04 -4.43
C MET A 86 10.07 4.64 -5.01
N GLN A 87 9.12 5.05 -4.16
CA GLN A 87 7.87 5.70 -4.57
C GLN A 87 8.14 7.00 -5.34
N ASN A 88 9.06 7.84 -4.86
CA ASN A 88 9.43 9.09 -5.54
C ASN A 88 9.99 8.84 -6.94
N ARG A 89 10.82 7.80 -7.11
CA ARG A 89 11.30 7.40 -8.44
C ARG A 89 10.16 6.93 -9.36
N ILE A 90 9.19 6.18 -8.83
CA ILE A 90 8.00 5.78 -9.58
C ILE A 90 7.20 7.03 -10.01
N TYR A 91 6.97 7.99 -9.12
CA TYR A 91 6.25 9.23 -9.46
C TYR A 91 6.95 10.04 -10.56
N MET A 92 8.26 10.15 -10.52
CA MET A 92 9.02 10.83 -11.59
C MET A 92 8.84 10.18 -12.96
N HIS A 93 8.59 8.87 -13.01
CA HIS A 93 8.42 8.09 -14.24
C HIS A 93 6.96 7.62 -14.47
N SER A 94 6.00 8.21 -13.78
CA SER A 94 4.60 7.75 -13.78
C SER A 94 3.88 7.87 -15.13
N ASN A 95 4.45 8.60 -16.09
CA ASN A 95 3.94 8.67 -17.46
C ASN A 95 4.35 7.48 -18.34
N TYR A 96 5.27 6.63 -17.87
CA TYR A 96 5.62 5.40 -18.57
C TYR A 96 4.50 4.38 -18.41
N ASP A 97 4.16 3.67 -19.50
CA ASP A 97 3.11 2.64 -19.44
C ASP A 97 3.66 1.35 -18.78
N PRO A 98 3.09 0.94 -17.64
CA PRO A 98 3.53 -0.28 -16.96
C PRO A 98 3.38 -1.55 -17.80
N ALA A 99 2.52 -1.57 -18.82
CA ALA A 99 2.38 -2.71 -19.72
C ALA A 99 3.69 -3.04 -20.43
N PHE A 100 4.45 -2.01 -20.82
CA PHE A 100 5.78 -2.23 -21.42
C PHE A 100 6.77 -2.87 -20.45
N ILE A 101 6.72 -2.49 -19.16
CA ILE A 101 7.57 -3.10 -18.12
C ILE A 101 7.24 -4.59 -18.02
N MET A 102 5.95 -4.93 -17.97
CA MET A 102 5.51 -6.33 -17.87
C MET A 102 5.91 -7.14 -19.10
N ASP A 103 5.81 -6.57 -20.29
CA ASP A 103 6.21 -7.23 -21.54
C ASP A 103 7.72 -7.46 -21.61
N GLU A 104 8.54 -6.49 -21.19
CA GLU A 104 10.00 -6.66 -21.09
C GLU A 104 10.37 -7.74 -20.07
N MET A 105 9.73 -7.74 -18.90
CA MET A 105 9.94 -8.76 -17.87
C MET A 105 9.58 -10.15 -18.39
N ARG A 106 8.46 -10.32 -19.08
CA ARG A 106 8.06 -11.59 -19.70
C ARG A 106 9.09 -12.07 -20.71
N LYS A 107 9.55 -11.19 -21.59
CA LYS A 107 10.58 -11.52 -22.58
C LYS A 107 11.90 -11.91 -21.91
N ARG A 108 12.32 -11.14 -20.90
CA ARG A 108 13.60 -11.34 -20.21
C ARG A 108 13.66 -12.65 -19.42
N TYR A 109 12.56 -13.01 -18.77
CA TYR A 109 12.47 -14.18 -17.90
C TYR A 109 11.71 -15.35 -18.53
N ASN A 110 11.31 -15.22 -19.81
CA ASN A 110 10.56 -16.23 -20.56
C ASN A 110 9.34 -16.77 -19.78
N THR A 111 8.60 -15.87 -19.15
CA THR A 111 7.42 -16.24 -18.35
C THR A 111 6.19 -16.34 -19.23
N PRO A 112 5.26 -17.28 -18.93
CA PRO A 112 4.01 -17.41 -19.67
C PRO A 112 3.19 -16.10 -19.69
N GLU A 113 2.46 -15.92 -20.77
CA GLU A 113 1.44 -14.87 -20.86
C GLU A 113 0.48 -15.01 -19.67
N HIS A 114 0.04 -13.90 -19.11
CA HIS A 114 -0.80 -13.82 -17.89
C HIS A 114 -0.12 -14.18 -16.57
N THR A 115 1.18 -14.45 -16.53
CA THR A 115 1.91 -14.60 -15.28
C THR A 115 2.15 -13.21 -14.68
N GLY A 116 1.66 -12.99 -13.44
CA GLY A 116 1.99 -11.82 -12.63
C GLY A 116 3.23 -12.09 -11.78
N TYR A 117 4.01 -11.06 -11.52
CA TYR A 117 5.18 -11.12 -10.61
C TYR A 117 4.84 -10.72 -9.18
N GLU A 118 3.66 -10.16 -8.98
CA GLU A 118 3.16 -9.67 -7.72
C GLU A 118 1.82 -10.35 -7.38
N SER A 119 1.63 -10.61 -6.10
CA SER A 119 0.40 -11.24 -5.59
C SER A 119 -0.44 -10.29 -4.75
N CYS A 120 0.17 -9.22 -4.25
CA CYS A 120 -0.43 -8.27 -3.33
C CYS A 120 -0.56 -6.89 -3.96
N TYR A 121 -1.72 -6.28 -3.77
CA TYR A 121 -2.08 -4.95 -4.27
C TYR A 121 -2.54 -4.08 -3.11
N LEU A 122 -2.05 -2.84 -3.06
CA LEU A 122 -2.45 -1.85 -2.09
C LEU A 122 -3.09 -0.64 -2.77
N THR A 123 -4.20 -0.17 -2.21
CA THR A 123 -4.73 1.18 -2.44
C THR A 123 -4.97 1.85 -1.10
N TYR A 124 -4.42 3.04 -0.93
CA TYR A 124 -4.74 3.90 0.20
C TYR A 124 -5.57 5.09 -0.28
N GLN A 125 -6.72 5.28 0.35
CA GLN A 125 -7.66 6.37 0.07
C GLN A 125 -7.76 7.29 1.29
N PRO A 126 -7.05 8.42 1.29
CA PRO A 126 -6.86 9.23 2.49
C PRO A 126 -8.08 10.01 2.95
N MET A 127 -9.21 10.03 2.20
CA MET A 127 -10.28 10.98 2.53
C MET A 127 -11.71 10.47 2.33
N THR A 128 -12.53 10.77 3.36
CA THR A 128 -13.93 11.13 3.15
C THR A 128 -13.97 12.61 2.76
N VAL A 129 -14.44 12.92 1.55
CA VAL A 129 -14.56 14.32 1.10
C VAL A 129 -15.72 14.96 1.82
N LYS A 130 -15.44 15.89 2.74
CA LYS A 130 -16.46 16.84 3.21
C LYS A 130 -16.47 18.02 2.24
N VAL A 131 -17.54 18.16 1.47
CA VAL A 131 -17.77 19.37 0.67
C VAL A 131 -18.66 20.28 1.49
N GLU A 132 -18.11 21.34 2.02
CA GLU A 132 -18.87 22.44 2.62
C GLU A 132 -19.16 23.47 1.53
N ASN A 133 -20.44 23.68 1.23
CA ASN A 133 -20.88 24.67 0.25
C ASN A 133 -21.99 25.52 0.90
N GLU A 134 -21.86 26.84 0.82
CA GLU A 134 -22.84 27.78 1.42
C GLU A 134 -24.29 27.58 0.90
N MET A 135 -24.44 27.11 -0.35
CA MET A 135 -25.75 26.84 -0.95
C MET A 135 -26.29 25.44 -0.66
N LEU A 136 -25.43 24.44 -0.48
CA LEU A 136 -25.81 23.02 -0.37
C LEU A 136 -25.66 22.48 1.06
N GLY A 137 -25.10 23.29 1.97
CA GLY A 137 -24.75 22.84 3.32
C GLY A 137 -23.60 21.83 3.30
N THR A 138 -23.52 20.99 4.32
CA THR A 138 -22.48 19.95 4.41
C THR A 138 -22.94 18.72 3.66
N ILE A 139 -22.27 18.39 2.56
CA ILE A 139 -22.47 17.12 1.85
C ILE A 139 -21.62 16.06 2.53
N ARG A 140 -22.27 15.04 3.10
CA ARG A 140 -21.61 13.85 3.61
C ARG A 140 -21.62 12.77 2.54
N GLN A 141 -20.45 12.28 2.19
CA GLN A 141 -20.32 11.14 1.27
C GLN A 141 -20.23 9.85 2.07
N HIS A 142 -21.13 8.91 1.80
CA HIS A 142 -21.03 7.55 2.29
C HIS A 142 -20.71 6.63 1.11
N ALA A 143 -19.56 5.98 1.14
CA ALA A 143 -19.14 5.03 0.12
C ALA A 143 -19.30 3.59 0.63
N LYS A 144 -19.96 2.74 -0.15
CA LYS A 144 -20.05 1.30 0.10
C LYS A 144 -19.48 0.54 -1.08
N TRP A 145 -18.55 -0.35 -0.80
CA TRP A 145 -17.97 -1.23 -1.81
C TRP A 145 -18.87 -2.46 -2.01
N PHE A 146 -19.11 -2.77 -3.27
CA PHE A 146 -19.80 -3.99 -3.68
C PHE A 146 -18.87 -4.83 -4.53
N ALA A 147 -18.62 -6.06 -4.11
CA ALA A 147 -17.88 -7.04 -4.91
C ALA A 147 -18.87 -7.81 -5.79
N ASN A 148 -18.49 -8.04 -7.04
CA ASN A 148 -19.26 -8.89 -7.96
C ASN A 148 -18.86 -10.37 -7.86
N GLY A 149 -18.06 -10.75 -6.87
CA GLY A 149 -17.54 -12.10 -6.67
C GLY A 149 -16.35 -12.49 -7.54
N ALA A 150 -15.88 -11.59 -8.43
CA ALA A 150 -14.71 -11.83 -9.27
C ALA A 150 -13.46 -11.20 -8.66
N ALA A 151 -12.58 -12.03 -8.10
CA ALA A 151 -11.26 -11.61 -7.64
C ALA A 151 -10.23 -11.84 -8.74
N THR A 152 -9.84 -10.79 -9.47
CA THR A 152 -8.84 -10.86 -10.55
C THR A 152 -7.40 -10.90 -10.03
N LYS A 153 -7.19 -10.57 -8.76
CA LYS A 153 -5.89 -10.52 -8.07
C LYS A 153 -5.90 -11.49 -6.90
N LYS A 154 -4.73 -12.06 -6.56
CA LYS A 154 -4.64 -12.99 -5.41
C LYS A 154 -5.08 -12.31 -4.12
N MET A 155 -4.56 -11.09 -3.89
CA MET A 155 -4.97 -10.26 -2.76
C MET A 155 -4.94 -8.78 -3.13
N TYR A 156 -5.99 -8.07 -2.72
CA TYR A 156 -6.14 -6.64 -2.91
C TYR A 156 -6.57 -6.01 -1.59
N LEU A 157 -5.74 -5.14 -1.05
CA LEU A 157 -6.03 -4.39 0.17
C LEU A 157 -6.38 -2.94 -0.18
N THR A 158 -7.56 -2.51 0.21
CA THR A 158 -7.96 -1.10 0.22
C THR A 158 -7.99 -0.59 1.64
N VAL A 159 -7.24 0.47 1.92
CA VAL A 159 -7.26 1.18 3.21
C VAL A 159 -7.89 2.54 3.01
N SER A 160 -8.91 2.85 3.79
CA SER A 160 -9.64 4.13 3.74
C SER A 160 -9.86 4.68 5.14
N HIS A 161 -9.99 6.01 5.25
CA HIS A 161 -10.38 6.64 6.51
C HIS A 161 -11.88 6.48 6.76
N THR A 162 -12.24 6.37 8.03
CA THR A 162 -13.62 6.39 8.50
C THR A 162 -13.98 7.79 9.02
N GLU A 163 -15.28 8.09 9.11
CA GLU A 163 -15.76 9.42 9.55
C GLU A 163 -15.36 9.76 10.99
N ASP A 164 -15.15 8.74 11.82
CA ASP A 164 -14.74 8.87 13.24
C ASP A 164 -13.21 8.98 13.42
N GLY A 165 -12.45 9.10 12.32
CA GLY A 165 -10.98 9.22 12.34
C GLY A 165 -10.24 7.89 12.44
N GLY A 166 -10.94 6.78 12.28
CA GLY A 166 -10.35 5.44 12.18
C GLY A 166 -9.85 5.11 10.77
N MET A 167 -9.40 3.88 10.59
CA MET A 167 -9.09 3.29 9.29
C MET A 167 -9.85 1.99 9.09
N ASN A 168 -10.38 1.83 7.89
CA ASN A 168 -11.02 0.59 7.44
C ASN A 168 -10.08 -0.15 6.48
N PHE A 169 -9.90 -1.45 6.70
CA PHE A 169 -9.09 -2.35 5.90
C PHE A 169 -10.02 -3.33 5.20
N SER A 170 -10.19 -3.17 3.89
CA SER A 170 -11.05 -4.01 3.06
C SER A 170 -10.19 -4.95 2.22
N TYR A 171 -10.39 -6.26 2.36
CA TYR A 171 -9.65 -7.29 1.66
C TYR A 171 -10.52 -7.93 0.58
N HIS A 172 -9.99 -7.99 -0.66
CA HIS A 172 -10.53 -8.79 -1.74
C HIS A 172 -9.47 -9.81 -2.14
N TYR A 173 -9.78 -11.09 -2.04
CA TYR A 173 -8.82 -12.16 -2.27
C TYR A 173 -9.44 -13.35 -2.98
N GLN A 174 -8.58 -14.17 -3.62
CA GLN A 174 -8.98 -15.40 -4.28
C GLN A 174 -9.04 -16.53 -3.26
N THR A 175 -10.24 -17.05 -3.00
CA THR A 175 -10.45 -18.15 -2.05
C THR A 175 -9.84 -19.50 -2.48
N ALA A 176 -9.40 -19.60 -3.74
CA ALA A 176 -8.59 -20.72 -4.21
C ALA A 176 -7.15 -20.73 -3.67
N HIS A 177 -6.68 -19.59 -3.13
CA HIS A 177 -5.29 -19.42 -2.69
C HIS A 177 -5.15 -18.92 -1.25
N LEU A 178 -6.17 -18.25 -0.72
CA LEU A 178 -6.15 -17.57 0.58
C LEU A 178 -7.47 -17.81 1.31
N GLU A 179 -7.39 -17.88 2.63
CA GLU A 179 -8.53 -18.00 3.51
C GLU A 179 -8.78 -16.69 4.29
N GLU A 180 -9.93 -16.54 4.93
CA GLU A 180 -10.25 -15.39 5.77
C GLU A 180 -9.22 -15.23 6.91
N HIS A 181 -8.81 -16.35 7.49
CA HIS A 181 -7.78 -16.37 8.53
C HIS A 181 -6.44 -15.77 8.08
N ASP A 182 -6.03 -15.97 6.82
CA ASP A 182 -4.81 -15.33 6.28
C ASP A 182 -4.91 -13.80 6.30
N MET A 183 -6.12 -13.26 6.05
CA MET A 183 -6.37 -11.81 6.09
C MET A 183 -6.35 -11.27 7.52
N GLU A 184 -6.89 -12.02 8.47
CA GLU A 184 -6.81 -11.70 9.90
C GLU A 184 -5.36 -11.66 10.38
N LEU A 185 -4.57 -12.66 10.02
CA LEU A 185 -3.14 -12.72 10.34
C LEU A 185 -2.36 -11.58 9.69
N LEU A 186 -2.62 -11.29 8.40
CA LEU A 186 -2.01 -10.16 7.72
C LEU A 186 -2.28 -8.86 8.45
N TYR A 187 -3.55 -8.58 8.79
CA TYR A 187 -3.92 -7.39 9.52
C TYR A 187 -3.23 -7.32 10.88
N TYR A 188 -3.32 -8.39 11.66
CA TYR A 188 -2.77 -8.46 13.01
C TYR A 188 -1.27 -8.22 13.03
N TYR A 189 -0.51 -8.93 12.21
CA TYR A 189 0.95 -8.81 12.18
C TYR A 189 1.42 -7.50 11.54
N MET A 190 0.76 -7.07 10.46
CA MET A 190 1.07 -5.79 9.83
C MET A 190 0.92 -4.63 10.83
N MET A 191 -0.16 -4.61 11.60
CA MET A 191 -0.36 -3.55 12.60
C MET A 191 0.65 -3.65 13.74
N ARG A 192 1.01 -4.84 14.20
CA ARG A 192 2.05 -5.03 15.21
C ARG A 192 3.42 -4.55 14.72
N ILE A 193 3.79 -4.89 13.47
CA ILE A 193 5.02 -4.40 12.83
C ILE A 193 5.03 -2.87 12.82
N LEU A 194 3.95 -2.25 12.37
CA LEU A 194 3.86 -0.80 12.28
C LEU A 194 3.94 -0.14 13.66
N PHE A 195 3.15 -0.59 14.64
CA PHE A 195 3.16 0.00 15.98
C PHE A 195 4.47 -0.23 16.73
N LYS A 196 5.12 -1.38 16.53
CA LYS A 196 6.43 -1.63 17.10
C LYS A 196 7.48 -0.72 16.46
N GLY A 197 7.49 -0.63 15.14
CA GLY A 197 8.45 0.19 14.40
C GLY A 197 8.31 1.69 14.66
N ILE A 198 7.09 2.24 14.76
CA ILE A 198 6.92 3.67 15.10
C ILE A 198 7.28 3.98 16.55
N ALA A 199 7.16 3.00 17.46
CA ALA A 199 7.57 3.17 18.86
C ALA A 199 9.09 3.09 19.03
N GLU A 200 9.77 2.31 18.21
CA GLU A 200 11.23 2.09 18.25
C GLU A 200 11.82 2.17 16.82
N PRO A 201 11.93 3.39 16.25
CA PRO A 201 12.30 3.57 14.84
C PRO A 201 13.71 3.08 14.46
N ASP A 202 14.60 3.00 15.45
CA ASP A 202 15.98 2.52 15.28
C ASP A 202 16.09 0.98 15.38
N MET A 203 14.98 0.29 15.72
CA MET A 203 14.94 -1.17 15.76
C MET A 203 15.04 -1.75 14.36
N SER A 204 15.85 -2.79 14.18
CA SER A 204 15.99 -3.44 12.88
C SER A 204 14.73 -4.20 12.46
N ILE A 205 14.52 -4.33 11.15
CA ILE A 205 13.40 -5.09 10.57
C ILE A 205 13.44 -6.56 11.05
N GLY A 206 14.65 -7.13 11.18
CA GLY A 206 14.83 -8.49 11.71
C GLY A 206 14.33 -8.64 13.15
N GLU A 207 14.75 -7.75 14.06
CA GLU A 207 14.29 -7.74 15.46
C GLU A 207 12.76 -7.55 15.55
N ILE A 208 12.19 -6.64 14.74
CA ILE A 208 10.73 -6.45 14.70
C ILE A 208 10.05 -7.75 14.28
N MET A 209 10.54 -8.42 13.24
CA MET A 209 9.95 -9.68 12.75
C MET A 209 10.04 -10.82 13.78
N GLU A 210 11.03 -10.83 14.66
CA GLU A 210 11.14 -11.82 15.73
C GLU A 210 10.17 -11.57 16.89
N LEU A 211 9.84 -10.29 17.16
CA LEU A 211 8.99 -9.87 18.28
C LEU A 211 7.49 -9.90 18.00
N VAL A 212 7.08 -10.04 16.74
CA VAL A 212 5.67 -9.95 16.32
C VAL A 212 5.10 -11.25 15.77
#